data_fd4b3560922adb75bf4d3bf1d5d7ebf9
#
_entry.id   fd4b3560922adb75bf4d3bf1d5d7ebf9
#
_cell.length_a   1.000
_cell.length_b   1.000
_cell.length_c   1.000
_cell.angle_alpha   90.00
_cell.angle_beta   90.00
_cell.angle_gamma   90.00
#
_symmetry.space_group_name_H-M   'P 1'
#
loop_
_entity.id
_entity.type
_entity.pdbx_description
1 polymer ?
#
loop_
_entity_poly.entity_id
_entity_poly.type
_entity_poly.pdbx_seq_one_letter_code
_entity_poly.pdbx_strand_id
1 'polypeptide(L)'
;MARKLFPIKKLSLMLVLVLIFPSVIQFPSVGDAKGCSFEQVKLLAAPANLAVSDSTSTSIRLTWDAVEGTSNTDVSYKVNLMESTNPSVTDVVYTFDSGELTEYTVKGLVSDRSYTFTVQAVNISGPVSKTSPPLTASTLPAEAYPPTTKEEELPLADQESPSTPELTLFSRTSDSISLAWTSSEDNVGVAEYVLYKDSDLLAEVTVSTTVYTAVDLKAGQEYTFVVQAIDEAGKKSAISNELKVSTLDVVSNVGPIMSMGNGNSFHTLTVQPDGTVWAWGNNRMGQLGDSTTIARNKPVRIVGLPEISATSVGQDHSIALATDGTIWTWGSNSVGQLGNGTSAPQLVPQQVTGLVNVIAVQAGEQHSLALLSDGTVWAWGLNTYGQLGDGTTEDSALPVQVAGLDSIASISAGAFHNLAVSHDGQVYAWGFNAYGQLGDNTKIDHVTPVQVAELSSVTSVSAGFYHSMAVKKDGTVWSWGTNVKGILGDGTTEDHYTPVQALDLGSVISVSAGALHSMALKSDGNVWLWGANNEGQLGGSAESERSLASKLNIGSRIVAISAGYMSGGAVSEEGTLLTWGYNGLAQLGDGTYTNVIEPVAISLVEESY
;
A
#
# COMPACT_ATOMS: atom_id res chain seq x y z
N MET A 1 -53.58 26.75 19.95
CA MET A 1 -52.73 26.09 20.93
C MET A 1 -51.38 25.87 20.31
N ALA A 2 -50.36 26.50 20.85
CA ALA A 2 -49.05 26.67 20.22
C ALA A 2 -48.21 25.38 20.30
N ARG A 3 -47.68 24.91 19.15
CA ARG A 3 -46.61 23.92 19.10
C ARG A 3 -45.27 24.67 19.13
N LYS A 4 -44.46 24.37 20.14
CA LYS A 4 -43.08 24.83 20.27
C LYS A 4 -42.21 24.18 19.20
N LEU A 5 -41.61 25.03 18.37
CA LEU A 5 -40.50 24.65 17.46
C LEU A 5 -39.19 24.67 18.25
N PHE A 6 -38.44 23.56 18.20
CA PHE A 6 -37.03 23.50 18.55
C PHE A 6 -36.16 23.91 17.35
N PRO A 7 -35.05 24.59 17.55
CA PRO A 7 -34.23 25.06 16.43
C PRO A 7 -33.35 23.93 15.89
N ILE A 8 -33.49 23.67 14.60
CA ILE A 8 -32.62 22.76 13.82
C ILE A 8 -31.31 23.49 13.58
N LYS A 9 -30.21 22.91 14.08
CA LYS A 9 -28.84 23.30 13.74
C LYS A 9 -28.61 22.98 12.25
N LYS A 10 -28.04 23.96 11.54
CA LYS A 10 -27.78 23.96 10.10
C LYS A 10 -26.92 22.75 9.70
N LEU A 11 -27.51 21.82 8.98
CA LEU A 11 -26.80 20.84 8.17
C LEU A 11 -26.50 21.51 6.82
N SER A 12 -25.22 21.68 6.49
CA SER A 12 -24.81 22.26 5.22
C SER A 12 -24.88 21.17 4.15
N LEU A 13 -26.02 21.09 3.48
CA LEU A 13 -26.22 20.25 2.31
C LEU A 13 -25.59 20.96 1.11
N MET A 14 -24.41 20.53 0.66
CA MET A 14 -23.79 21.06 -0.55
C MET A 14 -24.45 20.39 -1.77
N LEU A 15 -25.55 20.97 -2.24
CA LEU A 15 -26.19 20.60 -3.49
C LEU A 15 -25.42 21.29 -4.63
N VAL A 16 -24.65 20.52 -5.41
CA VAL A 16 -23.99 21.02 -6.63
C VAL A 16 -25.06 21.16 -7.72
N LEU A 17 -25.57 22.38 -7.91
CA LEU A 17 -26.41 22.74 -9.04
C LEU A 17 -25.50 23.25 -10.17
N VAL A 18 -25.42 22.51 -11.28
CA VAL A 18 -24.75 22.95 -12.51
C VAL A 18 -25.62 24.00 -13.16
N LEU A 19 -25.19 25.28 -13.14
CA LEU A 19 -25.72 26.32 -14.03
C LEU A 19 -24.57 26.96 -14.79
N ILE A 20 -24.62 26.79 -16.10
CA ILE A 20 -23.82 27.48 -17.12
C ILE A 20 -24.34 28.91 -17.20
N PHE A 21 -23.49 29.94 -16.97
CA PHE A 21 -23.50 31.22 -17.69
C PHE A 21 -22.28 32.08 -17.30
N PRO A 22 -21.66 32.79 -18.24
CA PRO A 22 -20.44 33.55 -18.01
C PRO A 22 -20.79 35.01 -17.60
N SER A 23 -20.27 35.49 -16.49
CA SER A 23 -20.13 36.92 -16.25
C SER A 23 -18.99 37.23 -15.29
N VAL A 24 -18.16 38.12 -15.76
CA VAL A 24 -17.03 38.79 -15.15
C VAL A 24 -17.40 39.31 -13.76
N ILE A 25 -16.65 38.91 -12.72
CA ILE A 25 -16.67 39.55 -11.41
C ILE A 25 -15.27 40.07 -11.12
N GLN A 26 -15.19 41.38 -10.96
CA GLN A 26 -14.08 42.22 -10.61
C GLN A 26 -13.81 42.08 -9.11
N PHE A 27 -12.55 41.81 -8.72
CA PHE A 27 -12.13 41.74 -7.32
C PHE A 27 -12.04 43.16 -6.71
N PRO A 28 -12.52 43.37 -5.47
CA PRO A 28 -12.19 44.56 -4.71
C PRO A 28 -10.84 44.39 -3.99
N SER A 29 -10.14 45.51 -3.88
CA SER A 29 -8.79 45.67 -3.34
C SER A 29 -8.67 45.35 -1.85
N VAL A 30 -7.46 44.87 -1.54
CA VAL A 30 -6.85 44.55 -0.24
C VAL A 30 -7.09 45.64 0.80
N GLY A 31 -7.61 45.24 1.97
CA GLY A 31 -7.59 45.98 3.22
C GLY A 31 -6.98 45.13 4.32
N ASP A 32 -5.93 45.63 4.90
CA ASP A 32 -5.17 45.25 6.10
C ASP A 32 -5.64 44.06 6.93
N ALA A 33 -4.92 42.95 6.84
CA ALA A 33 -4.86 41.90 7.85
C ALA A 33 -3.56 42.01 8.64
N LYS A 34 -3.64 42.51 9.86
CA LYS A 34 -2.56 42.44 10.85
C LYS A 34 -2.46 41.02 11.40
N GLY A 35 -1.28 40.44 11.33
CA GLY A 35 -0.71 39.52 12.31
C GLY A 35 -1.07 38.05 12.20
N CYS A 36 -0.49 37.33 11.23
CA CYS A 36 -0.06 35.96 11.42
C CYS A 36 1.46 35.96 11.26
N SER A 37 2.18 35.78 12.37
CA SER A 37 3.60 35.49 12.34
C SER A 37 3.77 34.08 11.79
N PHE A 38 4.30 33.95 10.59
CA PHE A 38 4.90 32.71 10.14
C PHE A 38 6.08 32.41 11.06
N GLU A 39 5.99 31.42 11.93
CA GLU A 39 7.16 30.81 12.51
C GLU A 39 7.99 30.25 11.34
N GLN A 40 9.16 30.83 11.14
CA GLN A 40 10.14 30.30 10.20
C GLN A 40 10.50 28.90 10.70
N VAL A 41 10.18 27.86 9.92
CA VAL A 41 10.70 26.51 10.14
C VAL A 41 12.23 26.63 10.18
N LYS A 42 12.79 26.48 11.37
CA LYS A 42 14.23 26.55 11.60
C LYS A 42 14.85 25.30 10.98
N LEU A 43 15.46 25.43 9.81
CA LEU A 43 16.24 24.36 9.19
C LEU A 43 17.31 23.86 10.17
N LEU A 44 17.52 22.55 10.26
CA LEU A 44 18.62 21.96 11.01
C LEU A 44 19.94 22.51 10.50
N ALA A 45 20.88 22.81 11.41
CA ALA A 45 22.25 23.17 11.04
C ALA A 45 22.91 21.95 10.33
N ALA A 46 23.83 22.21 9.42
CA ALA A 46 24.68 21.15 8.89
C ALA A 46 25.58 20.60 10.03
N PRO A 47 25.79 19.25 10.10
CA PRO A 47 26.76 18.70 11.04
C PRO A 47 28.13 19.33 10.87
N ALA A 48 28.76 19.71 11.99
CA ALA A 48 30.07 20.38 12.02
C ALA A 48 31.16 19.40 12.46
N ASN A 49 32.43 19.80 12.25
CA ASN A 49 33.61 19.08 12.72
C ASN A 49 33.68 17.61 12.29
N LEU A 50 33.21 17.30 11.06
CA LEU A 50 33.39 15.98 10.47
C LEU A 50 34.88 15.65 10.38
N ALA A 51 35.32 14.59 11.05
CA ALA A 51 36.70 14.18 11.16
C ALA A 51 36.86 12.68 11.06
N VAL A 52 38.06 12.22 10.70
CA VAL A 52 38.46 10.82 10.80
C VAL A 52 39.00 10.59 12.21
N SER A 53 38.41 9.64 12.92
CA SER A 53 38.90 9.22 14.25
C SER A 53 39.83 8.01 14.18
N ASP A 54 39.65 7.17 13.15
CA ASP A 54 40.48 5.99 12.91
C ASP A 54 40.39 5.55 11.43
N SER A 55 41.47 4.89 10.92
CA SER A 55 41.47 4.30 9.59
C SER A 55 42.31 3.04 9.55
N THR A 56 41.80 2.03 8.85
CA THR A 56 42.50 0.76 8.58
C THR A 56 42.71 0.60 7.07
N SER A 57 43.24 -0.54 6.64
CA SER A 57 43.34 -0.87 5.21
C SER A 57 41.97 -1.05 4.52
N THR A 58 40.88 -1.30 5.29
CA THR A 58 39.55 -1.62 4.73
C THR A 58 38.40 -0.84 5.37
N SER A 59 38.70 0.08 6.30
CA SER A 59 37.66 0.89 6.95
C SER A 59 38.15 2.29 7.32
N ILE A 60 37.20 3.23 7.44
CA ILE A 60 37.41 4.59 7.94
C ILE A 60 36.32 4.89 8.95
N ARG A 61 36.72 5.28 10.18
CA ARG A 61 35.79 5.72 11.23
C ARG A 61 35.71 7.25 11.23
N LEU A 62 34.46 7.73 11.14
CA LEU A 62 34.11 9.13 11.09
C LEU A 62 33.45 9.54 12.40
N THR A 63 33.70 10.80 12.83
CA THR A 63 33.00 11.45 13.94
C THR A 63 32.61 12.87 13.54
N TRP A 64 31.54 13.39 14.14
CA TRP A 64 31.06 14.77 13.93
C TRP A 64 30.35 15.29 15.18
N ASP A 65 30.09 16.60 15.21
CA ASP A 65 29.36 17.20 16.31
C ASP A 65 27.84 16.94 16.18
N ALA A 66 27.20 16.69 17.32
CA ALA A 66 25.75 16.62 17.38
C ALA A 66 25.11 17.96 16.98
N VAL A 67 24.07 17.90 16.17
CA VAL A 67 23.26 19.07 15.81
C VAL A 67 22.18 19.27 16.86
N GLU A 68 22.16 20.47 17.51
CA GLU A 68 21.11 20.81 18.45
C GLU A 68 19.77 20.91 17.75
N GLY A 69 18.84 20.00 18.10
CA GLY A 69 17.45 20.01 17.67
C GLY A 69 16.66 21.12 18.36
N THR A 70 15.63 21.64 17.71
CA THR A 70 14.60 22.43 18.38
C THR A 70 13.74 21.46 19.19
N SER A 71 13.75 21.58 20.52
CA SER A 71 12.96 20.88 21.53
C SER A 71 12.15 19.64 21.06
N ASN A 72 12.57 18.46 21.49
CA ASN A 72 11.85 17.18 21.45
C ASN A 72 11.82 16.41 20.11
N THR A 73 12.84 16.51 19.28
CA THR A 73 12.89 15.74 18.02
C THR A 73 14.21 14.99 17.94
N ASP A 74 14.11 13.68 17.80
CA ASP A 74 15.22 12.79 17.54
C ASP A 74 15.86 13.15 16.19
N VAL A 75 17.14 13.49 16.20
CA VAL A 75 17.93 13.81 15.01
C VAL A 75 18.75 12.58 14.64
N SER A 76 18.53 12.02 13.48
CA SER A 76 19.38 10.98 12.90
C SER A 76 20.37 11.57 11.89
N TYR A 77 21.40 10.81 11.51
CA TYR A 77 22.41 11.26 10.58
C TYR A 77 22.57 10.27 9.42
N LYS A 78 22.74 10.83 8.22
CA LYS A 78 23.10 10.09 7.01
C LYS A 78 24.52 10.41 6.60
N VAL A 79 25.35 9.39 6.47
CA VAL A 79 26.73 9.47 5.98
C VAL A 79 26.72 9.15 4.50
N ASN A 80 27.18 10.08 3.67
CA ASN A 80 27.30 9.86 2.23
C ASN A 80 28.78 9.64 1.88
N LEU A 81 29.03 8.59 1.11
CA LEU A 81 30.33 8.24 0.55
C LEU A 81 30.32 8.53 -0.95
N MET A 82 31.28 9.29 -1.43
CA MET A 82 31.55 9.53 -2.85
C MET A 82 32.87 8.88 -3.24
N GLU A 83 32.81 7.94 -4.19
CA GLU A 83 34.01 7.33 -4.77
C GLU A 83 34.37 8.06 -6.06
N SER A 84 35.46 8.82 -6.05
CA SER A 84 35.96 9.55 -7.22
C SER A 84 36.90 8.65 -8.02
N THR A 85 36.41 8.02 -9.08
CA THR A 85 37.24 7.26 -10.02
C THR A 85 37.56 8.00 -11.32
N ASN A 86 36.87 9.12 -11.63
CA ASN A 86 37.16 9.96 -12.81
C ASN A 86 36.36 11.28 -12.73
N PRO A 87 36.97 12.46 -12.96
CA PRO A 87 36.28 13.77 -12.89
C PRO A 87 35.24 14.03 -13.98
N SER A 88 34.92 13.06 -14.83
CA SER A 88 33.96 13.17 -15.94
C SER A 88 32.72 12.27 -15.81
N VAL A 89 32.55 11.55 -14.70
CA VAL A 89 31.39 10.68 -14.45
C VAL A 89 30.72 11.13 -13.17
N THR A 90 29.39 11.21 -13.16
CA THR A 90 28.57 11.46 -11.97
C THR A 90 28.93 10.45 -10.88
N ASP A 91 29.47 10.95 -9.78
CA ASP A 91 29.94 10.16 -8.64
C ASP A 91 28.80 9.27 -8.10
N VAL A 92 29.10 8.01 -7.85
CA VAL A 92 28.18 7.11 -7.15
C VAL A 92 28.19 7.49 -5.68
N VAL A 93 27.03 7.89 -5.17
CA VAL A 93 26.85 8.24 -3.75
C VAL A 93 26.25 7.05 -3.02
N TYR A 94 26.98 6.47 -2.08
CA TYR A 94 26.44 5.49 -1.14
C TYR A 94 26.01 6.22 0.14
N THR A 95 24.80 5.96 0.61
CA THR A 95 24.28 6.60 1.83
C THR A 95 24.10 5.52 2.91
N PHE A 96 24.66 5.78 4.08
CA PHE A 96 24.56 4.95 5.28
C PHE A 96 23.80 5.71 6.36
N ASP A 97 22.93 5.03 7.10
CA ASP A 97 22.22 5.61 8.24
C ASP A 97 22.96 5.26 9.53
N SER A 98 23.38 6.28 10.29
CA SER A 98 24.04 6.09 11.59
C SER A 98 23.03 6.19 12.76
N GLY A 99 21.73 6.38 12.48
CA GLY A 99 20.74 6.67 13.51
C GLY A 99 21.09 7.96 14.26
N GLU A 100 20.94 7.96 15.58
CA GLU A 100 21.24 9.10 16.46
C GLU A 100 22.74 9.23 16.81
N LEU A 101 23.57 8.29 16.36
CA LEU A 101 25.01 8.27 16.68
C LEU A 101 25.75 9.35 15.91
N THR A 102 26.68 10.04 16.58
CA THR A 102 27.58 11.03 16.01
C THR A 102 28.92 10.44 15.54
N GLU A 103 28.93 9.15 15.32
CA GLU A 103 30.06 8.42 14.74
C GLU A 103 29.56 7.28 13.85
N TYR A 104 30.35 6.92 12.84
CA TYR A 104 30.07 5.80 11.96
C TYR A 104 31.36 5.23 11.36
N THR A 105 31.46 3.90 11.29
CA THR A 105 32.58 3.23 10.64
C THR A 105 32.16 2.69 9.29
N VAL A 106 32.66 3.28 8.21
CA VAL A 106 32.47 2.78 6.85
C VAL A 106 33.46 1.65 6.63
N LYS A 107 32.97 0.43 6.37
CA LYS A 107 33.75 -0.79 6.16
C LYS A 107 33.70 -1.24 4.70
N GLY A 108 34.54 -2.22 4.33
CA GLY A 108 34.57 -2.79 2.98
C GLY A 108 35.25 -1.89 1.94
N LEU A 109 36.03 -0.93 2.39
CA LEU A 109 36.78 -0.02 1.53
C LEU A 109 38.03 -0.73 0.96
N VAL A 110 38.44 -0.31 -0.24
CA VAL A 110 39.68 -0.82 -0.87
C VAL A 110 40.88 -0.13 -0.21
N SER A 111 41.94 -0.91 0.09
CA SER A 111 43.18 -0.39 0.68
C SER A 111 43.90 0.60 -0.25
N ASP A 112 44.60 1.57 0.34
CA ASP A 112 45.38 2.61 -0.35
C ASP A 112 44.53 3.46 -1.32
N ARG A 113 43.26 3.72 -0.94
CA ARG A 113 42.34 4.57 -1.72
C ARG A 113 41.82 5.74 -0.90
N SER A 114 41.56 6.86 -1.60
CA SER A 114 40.94 8.06 -1.05
C SER A 114 39.43 8.06 -1.31
N TYR A 115 38.66 8.41 -0.29
CA TYR A 115 37.21 8.52 -0.30
C TYR A 115 36.78 9.89 0.21
N THR A 116 35.70 10.43 -0.31
CA THR A 116 35.13 11.70 0.14
C THR A 116 33.82 11.46 0.86
N PHE A 117 33.69 12.00 2.06
CA PHE A 117 32.53 11.82 2.93
C PHE A 117 31.83 13.15 3.18
N THR A 118 30.51 13.11 3.32
CA THR A 118 29.70 14.19 3.89
C THR A 118 28.68 13.59 4.84
N VAL A 119 28.23 14.36 5.84
CA VAL A 119 27.19 13.96 6.79
C VAL A 119 26.04 14.95 6.74
N GLN A 120 24.82 14.45 6.83
CA GLN A 120 23.60 15.21 6.81
C GLN A 120 22.74 14.85 8.02
N ALA A 121 22.24 15.83 8.76
CA ALA A 121 21.29 15.61 9.84
C ALA A 121 19.87 15.54 9.28
N VAL A 122 19.09 14.56 9.75
CA VAL A 122 17.71 14.28 9.33
C VAL A 122 16.85 14.28 10.58
N ASN A 123 15.77 15.04 10.57
CA ASN A 123 14.77 14.99 11.62
C ASN A 123 13.66 14.01 11.22
N ILE A 124 13.20 13.16 12.13
CA ILE A 124 12.14 12.15 11.90
C ILE A 124 10.83 12.80 11.40
N SER A 125 10.57 14.06 11.75
CA SER A 125 9.32 14.75 11.40
C SER A 125 9.49 16.08 10.66
N GLY A 126 10.69 16.38 10.09
CA GLY A 126 10.97 17.70 9.53
C GLY A 126 12.11 17.80 8.51
N PRO A 127 12.55 19.00 8.21
CA PRO A 127 13.47 19.27 7.12
C PRO A 127 14.87 18.69 7.35
N VAL A 128 15.46 18.20 6.28
CA VAL A 128 16.83 17.71 6.20
C VAL A 128 17.80 18.90 6.25
N SER A 129 18.93 18.78 6.98
CA SER A 129 19.96 19.83 6.99
C SER A 129 20.68 19.92 5.64
N LYS A 130 21.47 20.98 5.45
CA LYS A 130 22.54 20.94 4.45
C LYS A 130 23.56 19.87 4.84
N THR A 131 24.27 19.31 3.86
CA THR A 131 25.40 18.42 4.12
C THR A 131 26.54 19.16 4.80
N SER A 132 27.34 18.45 5.61
CA SER A 132 28.62 18.97 6.14
C SER A 132 29.57 19.38 4.99
N PRO A 133 30.59 20.18 5.25
CA PRO A 133 31.71 20.28 4.32
C PRO A 133 32.27 18.88 3.99
N PRO A 134 32.70 18.62 2.74
CA PRO A 134 33.27 17.34 2.36
C PRO A 134 34.60 17.09 3.07
N LEU A 135 34.79 15.85 3.55
CA LEU A 135 36.01 15.35 4.16
C LEU A 135 36.61 14.27 3.26
N THR A 136 37.84 14.43 2.80
CA THR A 136 38.54 13.37 2.07
C THR A 136 39.50 12.65 3.02
N ALA A 137 39.39 11.32 3.03
CA ALA A 137 40.23 10.44 3.84
C ALA A 137 40.67 9.21 3.02
N SER A 138 41.82 8.66 3.38
CA SER A 138 42.36 7.47 2.69
C SER A 138 42.43 6.29 3.63
N THR A 139 42.16 5.10 3.11
CA THR A 139 42.50 3.82 3.76
C THR A 139 44.02 3.66 3.80
N LEU A 140 44.50 2.89 4.77
CA LEU A 140 45.91 2.55 4.85
C LEU A 140 46.33 1.51 3.78
N PRO A 141 47.60 1.49 3.36
CA PRO A 141 48.13 0.41 2.54
C PRO A 141 48.03 -0.93 3.29
N ALA A 142 47.82 -2.01 2.57
CA ALA A 142 47.66 -3.36 3.15
C ALA A 142 48.88 -3.86 3.95
N GLU A 143 50.07 -3.24 3.81
CA GLU A 143 51.29 -3.58 4.49
C GLU A 143 51.66 -2.67 5.68
N ALA A 144 50.79 -1.71 6.05
CA ALA A 144 51.10 -0.69 7.06
C ALA A 144 50.82 -1.09 8.52
N TYR A 145 50.89 -2.36 8.87
CA TYR A 145 50.93 -2.78 10.27
C TYR A 145 52.38 -2.80 10.74
N PRO A 146 52.83 -1.93 11.68
CA PRO A 146 54.14 -2.10 12.28
C PRO A 146 54.17 -3.41 13.08
N PRO A 147 55.29 -4.18 13.04
CA PRO A 147 55.40 -5.35 13.88
C PRO A 147 55.46 -4.92 15.34
N THR A 148 54.39 -5.12 16.07
CA THR A 148 54.42 -5.01 17.54
C THR A 148 55.25 -6.13 18.09
N THR A 149 56.49 -5.81 18.50
CA THR A 149 57.30 -6.67 19.37
C THR A 149 56.71 -6.64 20.79
N LYS A 150 55.68 -7.44 20.99
CA LYS A 150 55.35 -8.07 22.25
C LYS A 150 55.12 -9.54 21.88
N GLU A 151 55.86 -10.45 22.57
CA GLU A 151 55.45 -11.85 22.68
C GLU A 151 54.05 -11.82 23.31
N GLU A 152 53.02 -11.74 22.47
CA GLU A 152 51.68 -12.15 22.82
C GLU A 152 51.68 -13.67 22.74
N GLU A 153 51.33 -14.32 23.86
CA GLU A 153 50.87 -15.70 23.86
C GLU A 153 49.97 -15.86 22.65
N LEU A 154 50.31 -16.82 21.76
CA LEU A 154 49.47 -17.23 20.65
C LEU A 154 48.05 -17.39 21.20
N PRO A 155 47.02 -16.69 20.63
CA PRO A 155 45.65 -16.93 21.05
C PRO A 155 45.42 -18.42 21.01
N LEU A 156 44.90 -18.98 22.10
CA LEU A 156 44.48 -20.38 22.13
C LEU A 156 43.62 -20.55 20.86
N ALA A 157 44.04 -21.51 20.00
CA ALA A 157 43.32 -21.80 18.78
C ALA A 157 41.85 -21.94 19.15
N ASP A 158 40.98 -21.15 18.50
CA ASP A 158 39.55 -21.18 18.75
C ASP A 158 39.08 -22.66 18.82
N GLN A 159 38.35 -23.03 19.87
CA GLN A 159 37.88 -24.40 20.13
C GLN A 159 36.35 -24.52 19.97
N GLU A 160 35.65 -23.41 19.88
CA GLU A 160 34.19 -23.36 19.82
C GLU A 160 33.73 -23.12 18.38
N SER A 161 32.53 -23.46 18.06
CA SER A 161 31.86 -23.17 16.80
C SER A 161 30.68 -22.24 17.09
N PRO A 162 30.27 -21.38 16.16
CA PRO A 162 29.11 -20.53 16.34
C PRO A 162 27.87 -21.30 16.77
N SER A 163 26.98 -20.63 17.51
CA SER A 163 25.65 -21.17 17.83
C SER A 163 24.86 -21.42 16.56
N THR A 164 24.01 -22.44 16.56
CA THR A 164 23.18 -22.81 15.41
C THR A 164 22.08 -21.76 15.18
N PRO A 165 21.99 -21.14 13.99
CA PRO A 165 20.89 -20.24 13.67
C PRO A 165 19.56 -21.00 13.52
N GLU A 166 18.43 -20.39 13.85
CA GLU A 166 17.09 -20.90 13.59
C GLU A 166 16.51 -20.21 12.36
N LEU A 167 16.15 -20.99 11.32
CA LEU A 167 15.66 -20.50 10.04
C LEU A 167 14.13 -20.46 10.01
N THR A 168 13.55 -19.35 9.56
CA THR A 168 12.11 -19.14 9.44
C THR A 168 11.75 -18.54 8.07
N LEU A 169 10.50 -18.74 7.64
CA LEU A 169 9.95 -18.08 6.46
C LEU A 169 9.61 -16.63 6.82
N PHE A 170 10.16 -15.67 6.07
CA PHE A 170 9.80 -14.26 6.19
C PHE A 170 8.64 -13.89 5.25
N SER A 171 8.78 -14.21 3.93
CA SER A 171 7.72 -14.00 2.93
C SER A 171 7.94 -14.91 1.72
N ARG A 172 6.96 -14.99 0.82
CA ARG A 172 7.11 -15.71 -0.46
C ARG A 172 6.19 -15.12 -1.54
N THR A 173 6.65 -15.24 -2.78
CA THR A 173 5.87 -14.92 -4.00
C THR A 173 5.79 -16.17 -4.90
N SER A 174 5.36 -16.00 -6.14
CA SER A 174 5.38 -17.10 -7.13
C SER A 174 6.78 -17.40 -7.68
N ASP A 175 7.73 -16.48 -7.52
CA ASP A 175 9.09 -16.57 -8.08
C ASP A 175 10.20 -16.32 -7.06
N SER A 176 9.84 -16.03 -5.81
CA SER A 176 10.79 -15.74 -4.73
C SER A 176 10.36 -16.28 -3.37
N ILE A 177 11.34 -16.52 -2.48
CA ILE A 177 11.16 -16.89 -1.07
C ILE A 177 12.15 -16.08 -0.25
N SER A 178 11.63 -15.28 0.69
CA SER A 178 12.45 -14.56 1.67
C SER A 178 12.56 -15.36 2.95
N LEU A 179 13.77 -15.47 3.44
CA LEU A 179 14.18 -16.24 4.60
C LEU A 179 14.67 -15.29 5.68
N ALA A 180 14.40 -15.59 6.93
CA ALA A 180 14.99 -14.90 8.09
C ALA A 180 15.55 -15.92 9.07
N TRP A 181 16.61 -15.55 9.81
CA TRP A 181 17.20 -16.41 10.83
C TRP A 181 17.69 -15.64 12.04
N THR A 182 17.83 -16.37 13.16
CA THR A 182 18.36 -15.80 14.40
C THR A 182 19.86 -15.57 14.27
N SER A 183 20.36 -14.47 14.83
CA SER A 183 21.80 -14.21 14.92
C SER A 183 22.49 -15.32 15.72
N SER A 184 23.64 -15.79 15.23
CA SER A 184 24.51 -16.71 15.94
C SER A 184 25.49 -15.96 16.83
N GLU A 185 25.86 -16.58 17.95
CA GLU A 185 26.88 -16.07 18.88
C GLU A 185 28.11 -16.99 18.84
N ASP A 186 29.30 -16.39 18.99
CA ASP A 186 30.57 -17.09 19.02
C ASP A 186 31.60 -16.30 19.86
N ASN A 187 32.58 -17.00 20.43
CA ASN A 187 33.62 -16.43 21.31
C ASN A 187 34.68 -15.61 20.58
N VAL A 188 34.89 -15.84 19.28
CA VAL A 188 35.82 -15.06 18.41
C VAL A 188 35.02 -14.17 17.41
N GLY A 189 33.71 -14.38 17.32
CA GLY A 189 32.81 -13.64 16.46
C GLY A 189 32.39 -14.40 15.21
N VAL A 190 31.15 -14.19 14.77
CA VAL A 190 30.61 -14.74 13.52
C VAL A 190 31.06 -13.85 12.37
N ALA A 191 31.58 -14.43 11.30
CA ALA A 191 32.05 -13.73 10.11
C ALA A 191 30.96 -13.62 9.04
N GLU A 192 30.26 -14.73 8.77
CA GLU A 192 29.28 -14.82 7.69
C GLU A 192 28.25 -15.91 7.92
N TYR A 193 27.17 -15.88 7.12
CA TYR A 193 26.19 -16.95 6.99
C TYR A 193 26.22 -17.53 5.58
N VAL A 194 26.13 -18.86 5.48
CA VAL A 194 26.05 -19.60 4.22
C VAL A 194 24.66 -20.23 4.12
N LEU A 195 23.95 -19.91 3.04
CA LEU A 195 22.61 -20.41 2.75
C LEU A 195 22.69 -21.50 1.68
N TYR A 196 21.89 -22.52 1.85
CA TYR A 196 21.74 -23.59 0.86
C TYR A 196 20.27 -23.74 0.48
N LYS A 197 20.05 -24.06 -0.80
CA LYS A 197 18.75 -24.40 -1.38
C LYS A 197 18.85 -25.79 -2.03
N ASP A 198 17.99 -26.72 -1.64
CA ASP A 198 17.99 -28.11 -2.14
C ASP A 198 19.37 -28.79 -2.09
N SER A 199 20.16 -28.46 -1.08
CA SER A 199 21.56 -28.87 -0.84
C SER A 199 22.61 -28.14 -1.70
N ASP A 200 22.24 -27.28 -2.63
CA ASP A 200 23.18 -26.46 -3.41
C ASP A 200 23.44 -25.12 -2.70
N LEU A 201 24.67 -24.60 -2.84
CA LEU A 201 25.03 -23.28 -2.32
C LEU A 201 24.16 -22.21 -2.97
N LEU A 202 23.41 -21.46 -2.16
CA LEU A 202 22.53 -20.38 -2.63
C LEU A 202 23.24 -19.03 -2.50
N ALA A 203 23.79 -18.72 -1.33
CA ALA A 203 24.44 -17.44 -1.06
C ALA A 203 25.38 -17.52 0.14
N GLU A 204 26.36 -16.61 0.18
CA GLU A 204 27.17 -16.25 1.33
C GLU A 204 26.88 -14.81 1.67
N VAL A 205 26.52 -14.51 2.91
CA VAL A 205 26.11 -13.16 3.34
C VAL A 205 26.84 -12.77 4.62
N THR A 206 27.08 -11.47 4.80
CA THR A 206 27.81 -10.94 5.96
C THR A 206 27.04 -11.15 7.26
N VAL A 207 27.74 -11.16 8.38
CA VAL A 207 27.17 -11.36 9.74
C VAL A 207 26.03 -10.39 10.10
N SER A 208 26.02 -9.18 9.54
CA SER A 208 24.97 -8.19 9.77
C SER A 208 23.66 -8.50 9.04
N THR A 209 23.67 -9.48 8.13
CA THR A 209 22.51 -9.86 7.32
C THR A 209 21.85 -11.07 7.94
N THR A 210 20.61 -10.94 8.39
CA THR A 210 19.78 -12.04 8.94
C THR A 210 18.50 -12.29 8.12
N VAL A 211 18.42 -11.70 6.93
CA VAL A 211 17.33 -11.89 5.96
C VAL A 211 17.93 -12.03 4.56
N TYR A 212 17.41 -12.98 3.77
CA TYR A 212 17.84 -13.19 2.38
C TYR A 212 16.65 -13.58 1.52
N THR A 213 16.57 -13.05 0.28
CA THR A 213 15.53 -13.41 -0.68
C THR A 213 16.11 -14.24 -1.83
N ALA A 214 15.71 -15.49 -1.92
CA ALA A 214 15.96 -16.34 -3.08
C ALA A 214 14.99 -15.95 -4.21
N VAL A 215 15.51 -15.60 -5.37
CA VAL A 215 14.74 -15.16 -6.55
C VAL A 215 14.87 -16.17 -7.70
N ASP A 216 14.14 -15.94 -8.81
CA ASP A 216 14.12 -16.80 -10.01
C ASP A 216 13.69 -18.25 -9.70
N LEU A 217 12.81 -18.41 -8.73
CA LEU A 217 12.24 -19.70 -8.36
C LEU A 217 11.06 -20.05 -9.27
N LYS A 218 10.76 -21.33 -9.43
CA LYS A 218 9.60 -21.78 -10.18
C LYS A 218 8.36 -21.74 -9.29
N ALA A 219 7.27 -21.23 -9.81
CA ALA A 219 6.01 -21.13 -9.10
C ALA A 219 5.43 -22.51 -8.72
N GLY A 220 4.77 -22.57 -7.55
CA GLY A 220 4.16 -23.79 -7.03
C GLY A 220 5.16 -24.89 -6.66
N GLN A 221 6.46 -24.64 -6.75
CA GLN A 221 7.50 -25.64 -6.44
C GLN A 221 7.96 -25.52 -5.00
N GLU A 222 8.05 -26.67 -4.31
CA GLU A 222 8.65 -26.76 -2.97
C GLU A 222 10.19 -26.78 -3.07
N TYR A 223 10.82 -26.00 -2.17
CA TYR A 223 12.26 -25.89 -1.99
C TYR A 223 12.60 -26.14 -0.52
N THR A 224 13.78 -26.69 -0.28
CA THR A 224 14.32 -26.90 1.07
C THR A 224 15.48 -25.94 1.30
N PHE A 225 15.40 -25.15 2.37
CA PHE A 225 16.44 -24.19 2.75
C PHE A 225 17.07 -24.56 4.08
N VAL A 226 18.36 -24.28 4.22
CA VAL A 226 19.10 -24.30 5.49
C VAL A 226 20.12 -23.18 5.50
N VAL A 227 20.53 -22.74 6.69
CA VAL A 227 21.57 -21.73 6.91
C VAL A 227 22.60 -22.24 7.90
N GLN A 228 23.85 -21.84 7.76
CA GLN A 228 24.98 -22.19 8.63
C GLN A 228 25.81 -20.95 8.90
N ALA A 229 26.18 -20.70 10.15
CA ALA A 229 27.07 -19.60 10.52
C ALA A 229 28.55 -20.10 10.43
N ILE A 230 29.43 -19.16 10.04
CA ILE A 230 30.89 -19.39 10.01
C ILE A 230 31.53 -18.27 10.84
N ASP A 231 32.49 -18.64 11.73
CA ASP A 231 33.25 -17.68 12.53
C ASP A 231 34.48 -17.14 11.79
N GLU A 232 35.17 -16.18 12.42
CA GLU A 232 36.40 -15.59 11.87
C GLU A 232 37.58 -16.61 11.79
N ALA A 233 37.52 -17.73 12.50
CA ALA A 233 38.48 -18.81 12.42
C ALA A 233 38.16 -19.85 11.32
N GLY A 234 37.01 -19.73 10.65
CA GLY A 234 36.53 -20.62 9.60
C GLY A 234 35.79 -21.86 10.11
N LYS A 235 35.45 -21.92 11.41
CA LYS A 235 34.62 -22.99 11.95
C LYS A 235 33.15 -22.75 11.64
N LYS A 236 32.40 -23.84 11.50
CA LYS A 236 31.01 -23.86 11.11
C LYS A 236 30.11 -24.26 12.27
N SER A 237 29.01 -23.59 12.45
CA SER A 237 27.93 -24.03 13.32
C SER A 237 27.35 -25.37 12.86
N ALA A 238 26.50 -25.97 13.67
CA ALA A 238 25.57 -26.96 13.12
C ALA A 238 24.66 -26.28 12.07
N ILE A 239 24.13 -27.06 11.12
CA ILE A 239 23.17 -26.60 10.14
C ILE A 239 21.86 -26.29 10.86
N SER A 240 21.17 -25.21 10.48
CA SER A 240 19.84 -24.85 11.00
C SER A 240 18.81 -25.97 10.85
N ASN A 241 17.63 -25.77 11.39
CA ASN A 241 16.44 -26.55 10.99
C ASN A 241 16.24 -26.49 9.47
N GLU A 242 15.76 -27.59 8.87
CA GLU A 242 15.29 -27.58 7.48
C GLU A 242 13.96 -26.80 7.38
N LEU A 243 13.92 -25.81 6.50
CA LEU A 243 12.71 -25.08 6.14
C LEU A 243 12.24 -25.54 4.74
N LYS A 244 11.14 -26.31 4.69
CA LYS A 244 10.48 -26.69 3.43
C LYS A 244 9.35 -25.73 3.15
N VAL A 245 9.43 -25.04 2.03
CA VAL A 245 8.45 -24.02 1.64
C VAL A 245 8.28 -24.01 0.13
N SER A 246 7.01 -24.01 -0.33
CA SER A 246 6.69 -23.83 -1.75
C SER A 246 6.56 -22.33 -2.06
N THR A 247 7.04 -21.91 -3.24
CA THR A 247 6.58 -20.65 -3.82
C THR A 247 5.06 -20.68 -3.98
N LEU A 248 4.44 -19.52 -4.08
CA LEU A 248 3.03 -19.47 -4.45
C LEU A 248 2.86 -20.06 -5.85
N ASP A 249 1.75 -20.75 -6.09
CA ASP A 249 1.39 -21.11 -7.45
C ASP A 249 1.33 -19.84 -8.29
N VAL A 250 1.90 -19.83 -9.50
CA VAL A 250 1.42 -18.86 -10.48
C VAL A 250 -0.06 -19.19 -10.59
N VAL A 251 -0.89 -18.29 -10.14
CA VAL A 251 -2.28 -18.27 -10.59
C VAL A 251 -2.18 -17.90 -12.07
N SER A 252 -1.74 -18.85 -12.88
CA SER A 252 -1.76 -18.80 -14.33
C SER A 252 -3.23 -18.95 -14.72
N ASN A 253 -3.93 -17.86 -14.61
CA ASN A 253 -5.25 -17.45 -15.07
C ASN A 253 -5.83 -16.38 -14.15
N VAL A 254 -5.02 -15.44 -13.66
CA VAL A 254 -5.61 -14.15 -13.32
C VAL A 254 -5.89 -13.51 -14.66
N GLY A 255 -7.12 -13.68 -15.14
CA GLY A 255 -7.64 -12.84 -16.20
C GLY A 255 -7.42 -11.37 -15.80
N PRO A 256 -7.66 -10.42 -16.69
CA PRO A 256 -7.51 -9.00 -16.35
C PRO A 256 -8.26 -8.72 -15.04
N ILE A 257 -7.65 -7.89 -14.17
CA ILE A 257 -8.30 -7.40 -12.95
C ILE A 257 -8.90 -6.04 -13.27
N MET A 258 -10.18 -5.84 -12.96
CA MET A 258 -10.86 -4.57 -13.14
C MET A 258 -11.14 -3.94 -11.79
N SER A 259 -10.83 -2.65 -11.64
CA SER A 259 -11.10 -1.85 -10.45
C SER A 259 -12.02 -0.68 -10.81
N MET A 260 -13.21 -0.66 -10.23
CA MET A 260 -14.17 0.43 -10.29
C MET A 260 -14.39 0.94 -8.87
N GLY A 261 -14.29 2.24 -8.63
CA GLY A 261 -14.41 2.78 -7.28
C GLY A 261 -15.86 2.80 -6.78
N ASN A 262 -16.04 2.40 -5.54
CA ASN A 262 -17.33 2.33 -4.84
C ASN A 262 -17.80 3.65 -4.22
N GLY A 263 -16.91 4.67 -4.14
CA GLY A 263 -17.22 6.05 -3.77
C GLY A 263 -17.75 6.85 -4.97
N ASN A 264 -17.70 8.20 -4.90
CA ASN A 264 -18.00 9.07 -6.05
C ASN A 264 -16.94 8.96 -7.16
N SER A 265 -16.49 7.76 -7.46
CA SER A 265 -15.49 7.47 -8.47
C SER A 265 -16.13 7.25 -9.83
N PHE A 266 -15.59 7.91 -10.82
CA PHE A 266 -16.06 7.85 -12.20
C PHE A 266 -14.95 7.54 -13.18
N HIS A 267 -13.96 6.76 -12.74
CA HIS A 267 -12.91 6.21 -13.61
C HIS A 267 -12.71 4.74 -13.29
N THR A 268 -12.13 4.04 -14.22
CA THR A 268 -11.90 2.60 -14.15
C THR A 268 -10.46 2.31 -14.51
N LEU A 269 -9.85 1.40 -13.78
CA LEU A 269 -8.55 0.80 -14.10
C LEU A 269 -8.71 -0.68 -14.40
N THR A 270 -7.86 -1.21 -15.26
CA THR A 270 -7.68 -2.65 -15.42
C THR A 270 -6.21 -3.00 -15.54
N VAL A 271 -5.83 -4.10 -14.89
CA VAL A 271 -4.51 -4.71 -15.02
C VAL A 271 -4.63 -5.91 -15.94
N GLN A 272 -3.79 -5.97 -16.96
CA GLN A 272 -3.73 -7.11 -17.86
C GLN A 272 -2.80 -8.21 -17.29
N PRO A 273 -2.89 -9.46 -17.78
CA PRO A 273 -2.03 -10.55 -17.32
C PRO A 273 -0.52 -10.31 -17.48
N ASP A 274 -0.13 -9.37 -18.34
CA ASP A 274 1.25 -8.94 -18.57
C ASP A 274 1.68 -7.78 -17.65
N GLY A 275 0.87 -7.42 -16.65
CA GLY A 275 1.12 -6.33 -15.71
C GLY A 275 0.88 -4.93 -16.28
N THR A 276 0.43 -4.79 -17.52
CA THR A 276 0.09 -3.47 -18.10
C THR A 276 -1.22 -2.94 -17.53
N VAL A 277 -1.27 -1.61 -17.32
CA VAL A 277 -2.44 -0.92 -16.77
C VAL A 277 -3.10 -0.07 -17.85
N TRP A 278 -4.42 -0.16 -17.92
CA TRP A 278 -5.27 0.69 -18.75
C TRP A 278 -6.27 1.44 -17.89
N ALA A 279 -6.61 2.68 -18.31
CA ALA A 279 -7.52 3.54 -17.58
C ALA A 279 -8.51 4.24 -18.52
N TRP A 280 -9.70 4.58 -18.02
CA TRP A 280 -10.70 5.38 -18.73
C TRP A 280 -11.69 6.04 -17.76
N GLY A 281 -12.51 6.95 -18.27
CA GLY A 281 -13.48 7.70 -17.49
C GLY A 281 -13.05 9.13 -17.19
N ASN A 282 -13.47 9.64 -16.02
CA ASN A 282 -13.15 10.98 -15.54
C ASN A 282 -11.62 11.16 -15.33
N ASN A 283 -11.12 12.36 -15.70
CA ASN A 283 -9.68 12.67 -15.56
C ASN A 283 -9.40 14.11 -15.08
N ARG A 284 -10.37 14.78 -14.47
CA ARG A 284 -10.22 16.20 -14.09
C ARG A 284 -9.05 16.48 -13.16
N MET A 285 -8.64 15.50 -12.37
CA MET A 285 -7.54 15.60 -11.40
C MET A 285 -6.31 14.80 -11.83
N GLY A 286 -6.27 14.25 -13.07
CA GLY A 286 -5.19 13.40 -13.56
C GLY A 286 -5.29 11.95 -13.08
N GLN A 287 -6.45 11.51 -12.59
CA GLN A 287 -6.65 10.17 -12.03
C GLN A 287 -6.49 9.03 -13.05
N LEU A 288 -6.43 9.31 -14.35
CA LEU A 288 -6.06 8.31 -15.36
C LEU A 288 -4.55 8.10 -15.48
N GLY A 289 -3.71 9.05 -15.04
CA GLY A 289 -2.25 8.90 -15.08
C GLY A 289 -1.62 9.01 -16.48
N ASP A 290 -2.36 9.55 -17.46
CA ASP A 290 -1.95 9.69 -18.86
C ASP A 290 -1.27 11.03 -19.16
N SER A 291 -0.75 11.72 -18.15
CA SER A 291 -0.15 13.07 -18.19
C SER A 291 -1.11 14.20 -18.57
N THR A 292 -2.41 13.94 -18.66
CA THR A 292 -3.45 14.92 -19.01
C THR A 292 -4.51 15.04 -17.92
N THR A 293 -5.46 15.99 -18.11
CA THR A 293 -6.68 16.10 -17.33
C THR A 293 -7.93 15.90 -18.20
N ILE A 294 -7.77 15.22 -19.34
CA ILE A 294 -8.83 15.01 -20.32
C ILE A 294 -9.47 13.64 -20.06
N ALA A 295 -10.79 13.62 -19.86
CA ALA A 295 -11.54 12.38 -19.72
C ALA A 295 -11.41 11.49 -20.98
N ARG A 296 -11.39 10.19 -20.78
CA ARG A 296 -11.28 9.19 -21.84
C ARG A 296 -12.50 8.30 -21.89
N ASN A 297 -13.22 8.30 -23.00
CA ASN A 297 -14.36 7.40 -23.21
C ASN A 297 -13.98 6.02 -23.75
N LYS A 298 -12.69 5.80 -24.03
CA LYS A 298 -12.08 4.52 -24.37
C LYS A 298 -10.86 4.28 -23.51
N PRO A 299 -10.47 3.03 -23.29
CA PRO A 299 -9.26 2.69 -22.54
C PRO A 299 -8.00 3.32 -23.14
N VAL A 300 -7.15 3.90 -22.27
CA VAL A 300 -5.80 4.36 -22.60
C VAL A 300 -4.79 3.61 -21.74
N ARG A 301 -3.66 3.21 -22.33
CA ARG A 301 -2.58 2.55 -21.61
C ARG A 301 -1.79 3.56 -20.79
N ILE A 302 -1.51 3.21 -19.53
CA ILE A 302 -0.69 4.03 -18.63
C ILE A 302 0.77 3.60 -18.78
N VAL A 303 1.63 4.58 -19.03
CA VAL A 303 3.07 4.37 -19.21
C VAL A 303 3.84 4.76 -17.95
N GLY A 304 5.06 4.21 -17.78
CA GLY A 304 5.94 4.57 -16.67
C GLY A 304 5.66 3.81 -15.36
N LEU A 305 4.75 2.83 -15.36
CA LEU A 305 4.57 1.86 -14.28
C LEU A 305 5.47 0.64 -14.49
N PRO A 306 5.98 0.01 -13.41
CA PRO A 306 6.53 -1.35 -13.47
C PRO A 306 5.41 -2.36 -13.78
N GLU A 307 5.72 -3.65 -13.75
CA GLU A 307 4.73 -4.71 -13.83
C GLU A 307 3.79 -4.64 -12.61
N ILE A 308 2.48 -4.43 -12.85
CA ILE A 308 1.47 -4.23 -11.82
C ILE A 308 0.70 -5.53 -11.56
N SER A 309 0.50 -5.85 -10.28
CA SER A 309 -0.27 -7.01 -9.80
C SER A 309 -1.71 -6.66 -9.40
N ALA A 310 -1.95 -5.43 -8.93
CA ALA A 310 -3.28 -4.99 -8.49
C ALA A 310 -3.45 -3.47 -8.62
N THR A 311 -4.69 -3.03 -8.76
CA THR A 311 -5.06 -1.61 -8.71
C THR A 311 -6.27 -1.41 -7.81
N SER A 312 -6.45 -0.18 -7.32
CA SER A 312 -7.69 0.27 -6.71
C SER A 312 -7.93 1.74 -7.06
N VAL A 313 -9.19 2.17 -7.07
CA VAL A 313 -9.58 3.52 -7.47
C VAL A 313 -10.38 4.20 -6.37
N GLY A 314 -9.96 5.42 -5.99
CA GLY A 314 -10.68 6.30 -5.10
C GLY A 314 -11.59 7.26 -5.88
N GLN A 315 -12.05 8.35 -5.25
CA GLN A 315 -12.90 9.35 -5.91
C GLN A 315 -12.20 9.95 -7.14
N ASP A 316 -11.04 10.55 -6.93
CA ASP A 316 -10.26 11.24 -7.96
C ASP A 316 -8.76 10.90 -7.86
N HIS A 317 -8.42 9.74 -7.26
CA HIS A 317 -7.05 9.23 -7.21
C HIS A 317 -7.01 7.73 -7.51
N SER A 318 -5.86 7.25 -7.90
CA SER A 318 -5.60 5.87 -8.27
C SER A 318 -4.39 5.34 -7.50
N ILE A 319 -4.42 4.05 -7.18
CA ILE A 319 -3.33 3.34 -6.53
C ILE A 319 -3.08 2.02 -7.26
N ALA A 320 -1.81 1.67 -7.43
CA ALA A 320 -1.36 0.42 -8.01
C ALA A 320 -0.29 -0.24 -7.15
N LEU A 321 -0.34 -1.56 -7.07
CA LEU A 321 0.65 -2.42 -6.44
C LEU A 321 1.46 -3.11 -7.52
N ALA A 322 2.76 -2.92 -7.51
CA ALA A 322 3.66 -3.63 -8.41
C ALA A 322 3.97 -5.05 -7.90
N THR A 323 4.40 -5.92 -8.79
CA THR A 323 4.79 -7.31 -8.47
C THR A 323 5.98 -7.39 -7.50
N ASP A 324 6.81 -6.33 -7.44
CA ASP A 324 7.93 -6.19 -6.51
C ASP A 324 7.52 -5.66 -5.12
N GLY A 325 6.21 -5.44 -4.87
CA GLY A 325 5.68 -4.93 -3.61
C GLY A 325 5.78 -3.41 -3.45
N THR A 326 6.15 -2.65 -4.48
CA THR A 326 6.12 -1.18 -4.46
C THR A 326 4.74 -0.63 -4.79
N ILE A 327 4.41 0.53 -4.20
CA ILE A 327 3.12 1.21 -4.39
C ILE A 327 3.31 2.42 -5.30
N TRP A 328 2.37 2.63 -6.21
CA TRP A 328 2.32 3.77 -7.11
C TRP A 328 0.96 4.47 -7.00
N THR A 329 0.96 5.81 -6.92
CA THR A 329 -0.26 6.63 -6.77
C THR A 329 -0.25 7.82 -7.70
N TRP A 330 -1.45 8.26 -8.13
CA TRP A 330 -1.62 9.45 -8.98
C TRP A 330 -3.05 9.99 -8.87
N GLY A 331 -3.27 11.20 -9.41
CA GLY A 331 -4.54 11.91 -9.36
C GLY A 331 -4.55 13.02 -8.30
N SER A 332 -5.69 13.23 -7.66
CA SER A 332 -5.92 14.21 -6.59
C SER A 332 -5.07 13.93 -5.34
N ASN A 333 -4.60 15.00 -4.68
CA ASN A 333 -3.78 14.91 -3.48
C ASN A 333 -4.09 15.99 -2.42
N SER A 334 -5.25 16.61 -2.47
CA SER A 334 -5.56 17.77 -1.61
C SER A 334 -5.53 17.50 -0.10
N VAL A 335 -5.69 16.23 0.30
CA VAL A 335 -5.66 15.74 1.69
C VAL A 335 -4.52 14.73 1.91
N GLY A 336 -3.56 14.65 0.98
CA GLY A 336 -2.41 13.74 1.10
C GLY A 336 -2.69 12.29 0.69
N GLN A 337 -3.80 12.01 -0.02
CA GLN A 337 -4.22 10.66 -0.41
C GLN A 337 -3.25 9.90 -1.32
N LEU A 338 -2.23 10.57 -1.87
CA LEU A 338 -1.15 9.92 -2.64
C LEU A 338 -0.01 9.39 -1.76
N GLY A 339 0.07 9.77 -0.48
CA GLY A 339 1.06 9.22 0.46
C GLY A 339 2.52 9.63 0.20
N ASN A 340 2.75 10.69 -0.59
CA ASN A 340 4.09 11.14 -1.02
C ASN A 340 4.64 12.33 -0.22
N GLY A 341 4.03 12.65 0.94
CA GLY A 341 4.42 13.77 1.81
C GLY A 341 4.04 15.16 1.28
N THR A 342 3.22 15.24 0.22
CA THR A 342 2.77 16.51 -0.38
C THR A 342 1.25 16.59 -0.46
N SER A 343 0.71 17.75 -0.86
CA SER A 343 -0.72 17.92 -1.19
C SER A 343 -0.95 18.29 -2.66
N ALA A 344 0.08 18.19 -3.51
CA ALA A 344 -0.02 18.51 -4.93
C ALA A 344 -0.52 17.30 -5.74
N PRO A 345 -1.51 17.47 -6.65
CA PRO A 345 -1.97 16.39 -7.51
C PRO A 345 -0.87 15.92 -8.46
N GLN A 346 -0.94 14.66 -8.90
CA GLN A 346 0.02 14.05 -9.81
C GLN A 346 -0.71 13.53 -11.06
N LEU A 347 -0.29 13.98 -12.24
CA LEU A 347 -0.90 13.59 -13.52
C LEU A 347 -0.31 12.29 -14.09
N VAL A 348 0.74 11.78 -13.46
CA VAL A 348 1.44 10.54 -13.82
C VAL A 348 1.72 9.75 -12.54
N PRO A 349 1.83 8.41 -12.62
CA PRO A 349 2.15 7.58 -11.47
C PRO A 349 3.42 8.02 -10.74
N GLN A 350 3.36 8.08 -9.40
CA GLN A 350 4.48 8.37 -8.51
C GLN A 350 4.60 7.26 -7.47
N GLN A 351 5.82 6.83 -7.19
CA GLN A 351 6.07 5.81 -6.19
C GLN A 351 5.88 6.37 -4.77
N VAL A 352 5.15 5.64 -3.93
CA VAL A 352 5.08 5.88 -2.47
C VAL A 352 6.30 5.26 -1.82
N THR A 353 7.03 6.05 -1.03
CA THR A 353 8.24 5.59 -0.34
C THR A 353 7.96 5.26 1.13
N GLY A 354 8.80 4.43 1.75
CA GLY A 354 8.71 4.12 3.18
C GLY A 354 7.90 2.87 3.54
N LEU A 355 7.18 2.26 2.59
CA LEU A 355 6.55 0.96 2.77
C LEU A 355 7.27 -0.10 1.92
N VAL A 356 7.47 -1.27 2.48
CA VAL A 356 8.09 -2.44 1.83
C VAL A 356 7.24 -3.68 2.08
N ASN A 357 7.38 -4.69 1.22
CA ASN A 357 6.63 -5.95 1.35
C ASN A 357 5.10 -5.77 1.35
N VAL A 358 4.60 -4.84 0.55
CA VAL A 358 3.16 -4.63 0.42
C VAL A 358 2.55 -5.76 -0.41
N ILE A 359 1.43 -6.34 0.07
CA ILE A 359 0.73 -7.46 -0.58
C ILE A 359 -0.67 -7.10 -1.04
N ALA A 360 -1.25 -5.98 -0.55
CA ALA A 360 -2.53 -5.48 -1.04
C ALA A 360 -2.63 -3.96 -0.86
N VAL A 361 -3.37 -3.30 -1.75
CA VAL A 361 -3.69 -1.88 -1.69
C VAL A 361 -5.17 -1.65 -1.92
N GLN A 362 -5.74 -0.64 -1.26
CA GLN A 362 -7.13 -0.23 -1.43
C GLN A 362 -7.23 1.30 -1.40
N ALA A 363 -8.14 1.86 -2.18
CA ALA A 363 -8.47 3.27 -2.16
C ALA A 363 -9.91 3.47 -1.70
N GLY A 364 -10.10 4.28 -0.68
CA GLY A 364 -11.39 4.84 -0.32
C GLY A 364 -11.68 6.11 -1.12
N GLU A 365 -12.66 6.93 -0.70
CA GLU A 365 -12.99 8.13 -1.47
C GLU A 365 -11.82 9.12 -1.53
N GLN A 366 -11.18 9.41 -0.38
CA GLN A 366 -10.04 10.34 -0.28
C GLN A 366 -8.96 9.81 0.69
N HIS A 367 -8.91 8.51 0.92
CA HIS A 367 -7.84 7.87 1.69
C HIS A 367 -7.38 6.59 1.00
N SER A 368 -6.25 6.09 1.40
CA SER A 368 -5.62 4.90 0.84
C SER A 368 -5.18 3.95 1.95
N LEU A 369 -5.20 2.66 1.68
CA LEU A 369 -4.74 1.60 2.56
C LEU A 369 -3.69 0.73 1.88
N ALA A 370 -2.78 0.18 2.67
CA ALA A 370 -1.85 -0.87 2.30
C ALA A 370 -1.81 -1.96 3.37
N LEU A 371 -1.80 -3.21 2.94
CA LEU A 371 -1.55 -4.38 3.79
C LEU A 371 -0.14 -4.89 3.50
N LEU A 372 0.66 -5.07 4.53
CA LEU A 372 1.99 -5.63 4.43
C LEU A 372 1.98 -7.15 4.68
N SER A 373 3.01 -7.84 4.23
CA SER A 373 3.16 -9.30 4.38
C SER A 373 3.28 -9.78 5.83
N ASP A 374 3.63 -8.88 6.76
CA ASP A 374 3.64 -9.15 8.20
C ASP A 374 2.26 -9.05 8.86
N GLY A 375 1.21 -8.74 8.08
CA GLY A 375 -0.16 -8.59 8.54
C GLY A 375 -0.50 -7.23 9.14
N THR A 376 0.43 -6.25 9.08
CA THR A 376 0.15 -4.87 9.49
C THR A 376 -0.56 -4.09 8.39
N VAL A 377 -1.42 -3.14 8.80
CA VAL A 377 -2.18 -2.27 7.89
C VAL A 377 -1.71 -0.84 8.05
N TRP A 378 -1.54 -0.15 6.93
CA TRP A 378 -1.14 1.25 6.87
C TRP A 378 -2.17 2.06 6.10
N ALA A 379 -2.36 3.33 6.49
CA ALA A 379 -3.36 4.22 5.91
C ALA A 379 -2.82 5.64 5.74
N TRP A 380 -3.36 6.40 4.78
CA TRP A 380 -3.01 7.81 4.56
C TRP A 380 -4.11 8.56 3.79
N GLY A 381 -4.09 9.89 3.81
CA GLY A 381 -5.09 10.75 3.21
C GLY A 381 -6.02 11.37 4.25
N LEU A 382 -7.31 11.52 3.90
CA LEU A 382 -8.35 12.09 4.75
C LEU A 382 -8.59 11.27 6.02
N ASN A 383 -8.75 11.97 7.17
CA ASN A 383 -9.00 11.33 8.47
C ASN A 383 -10.16 11.95 9.30
N THR A 384 -10.98 12.77 8.70
CA THR A 384 -12.07 13.51 9.42
C THR A 384 -12.97 12.61 10.27
N TYR A 385 -13.16 11.34 9.87
CA TYR A 385 -13.98 10.34 10.57
C TYR A 385 -13.14 9.25 11.26
N GLY A 386 -11.82 9.43 11.36
CA GLY A 386 -10.93 8.40 11.91
C GLY A 386 -10.63 7.25 10.94
N GLN A 387 -10.81 7.45 9.62
CA GLN A 387 -10.60 6.40 8.63
C GLN A 387 -9.14 5.97 8.45
N LEU A 388 -8.17 6.69 9.01
CA LEU A 388 -6.79 6.21 9.09
C LEU A 388 -6.57 5.19 10.21
N GLY A 389 -7.48 5.14 11.22
CA GLY A 389 -7.44 4.13 12.27
C GLY A 389 -6.26 4.24 13.23
N ASP A 390 -5.55 5.36 13.24
CA ASP A 390 -4.34 5.64 14.03
C ASP A 390 -4.62 6.22 15.42
N GLY A 391 -5.90 6.35 15.78
CA GLY A 391 -6.34 6.95 17.05
C GLY A 391 -6.59 8.45 16.98
N THR A 392 -6.45 9.06 15.79
CA THR A 392 -6.62 10.51 15.55
C THR A 392 -7.75 10.80 14.55
N THR A 393 -7.99 12.08 14.29
CA THR A 393 -8.85 12.58 13.21
C THR A 393 -8.09 13.55 12.30
N GLU A 394 -6.75 13.55 12.35
CA GLU A 394 -5.90 14.42 11.56
C GLU A 394 -5.52 13.72 10.25
N ASP A 395 -5.60 14.47 9.13
CA ASP A 395 -5.21 13.96 7.81
C ASP A 395 -3.70 13.66 7.78
N SER A 396 -3.28 12.64 7.04
CA SER A 396 -1.87 12.33 6.86
C SER A 396 -1.47 12.24 5.39
N ALA A 397 -0.46 13.01 5.00
CA ALA A 397 0.13 12.92 3.66
C ALA A 397 1.20 11.81 3.53
N LEU A 398 1.51 11.11 4.60
CA LEU A 398 2.42 9.97 4.64
C LEU A 398 1.69 8.76 5.23
N PRO A 399 2.07 7.53 4.87
CA PRO A 399 1.51 6.34 5.48
C PRO A 399 1.70 6.33 7.01
N VAL A 400 0.59 6.09 7.76
CA VAL A 400 0.57 5.86 9.21
C VAL A 400 0.05 4.45 9.48
N GLN A 401 0.55 3.80 10.53
CA GLN A 401 0.12 2.45 10.88
C GLN A 401 -1.25 2.47 11.56
N VAL A 402 -2.17 1.61 11.11
CA VAL A 402 -3.47 1.39 11.76
C VAL A 402 -3.25 0.73 13.13
N ALA A 403 -3.82 1.31 14.18
CA ALA A 403 -3.59 0.85 15.54
C ALA A 403 -4.29 -0.49 15.85
N GLY A 404 -3.62 -1.38 16.59
CA GLY A 404 -4.22 -2.59 17.16
C GLY A 404 -4.62 -3.67 16.16
N LEU A 405 -4.12 -3.61 14.91
CA LEU A 405 -4.27 -4.68 13.92
C LEU A 405 -2.95 -5.41 13.71
N ASP A 406 -3.01 -6.72 13.81
CA ASP A 406 -1.97 -7.66 13.44
C ASP A 406 -2.59 -8.89 12.74
N SER A 407 -1.79 -9.69 12.08
CA SER A 407 -2.25 -10.93 11.42
C SER A 407 -3.43 -10.73 10.45
N ILE A 408 -3.50 -9.57 9.77
CA ILE A 408 -4.53 -9.28 8.78
C ILE A 408 -4.25 -10.03 7.48
N ALA A 409 -5.28 -10.66 6.94
CA ALA A 409 -5.25 -11.44 5.69
C ALA A 409 -5.78 -10.64 4.48
N SER A 410 -6.74 -9.73 4.71
CA SER A 410 -7.29 -8.89 3.63
C SER A 410 -7.88 -7.58 4.16
N ILE A 411 -7.93 -6.56 3.31
CA ILE A 411 -8.45 -5.23 3.59
C ILE A 411 -9.45 -4.80 2.52
N SER A 412 -10.38 -3.93 2.89
CA SER A 412 -11.28 -3.25 1.96
C SER A 412 -11.57 -1.83 2.43
N ALA A 413 -11.46 -0.86 1.53
CA ALA A 413 -11.80 0.53 1.78
C ALA A 413 -13.15 0.88 1.16
N GLY A 414 -14.06 1.41 1.96
CA GLY A 414 -15.28 2.05 1.53
C GLY A 414 -15.08 3.55 1.28
N ALA A 415 -16.17 4.33 1.15
CA ALA A 415 -16.03 5.76 0.97
C ALA A 415 -15.29 6.42 2.15
N PHE A 416 -15.72 6.15 3.39
CA PHE A 416 -15.19 6.77 4.61
C PHE A 416 -14.99 5.77 5.76
N HIS A 417 -15.09 4.47 5.50
CA HIS A 417 -14.88 3.43 6.49
C HIS A 417 -14.07 2.29 5.87
N ASN A 418 -13.51 1.45 6.71
CA ASN A 418 -12.66 0.35 6.28
C ASN A 418 -13.05 -0.95 6.97
N LEU A 419 -12.72 -2.05 6.32
CA LEU A 419 -12.84 -3.41 6.82
C LEU A 419 -11.50 -4.11 6.71
N ALA A 420 -11.18 -4.96 7.69
CA ALA A 420 -10.06 -5.87 7.66
C ALA A 420 -10.49 -7.26 8.14
N VAL A 421 -9.94 -8.30 7.54
CA VAL A 421 -10.17 -9.70 7.94
C VAL A 421 -8.84 -10.29 8.39
N SER A 422 -8.82 -10.86 9.60
CA SER A 422 -7.65 -11.58 10.10
C SER A 422 -7.58 -13.00 9.55
N HIS A 423 -6.42 -13.64 9.66
CA HIS A 423 -6.21 -15.02 9.19
C HIS A 423 -7.13 -16.05 9.86
N ASP A 424 -7.64 -15.77 11.05
CA ASP A 424 -8.63 -16.61 11.76
C ASP A 424 -10.09 -16.29 11.39
N GLY A 425 -10.31 -15.35 10.45
CA GLY A 425 -11.63 -15.00 9.92
C GLY A 425 -12.45 -14.06 10.79
N GLN A 426 -11.82 -13.30 11.71
CA GLN A 426 -12.45 -12.19 12.41
C GLN A 426 -12.47 -10.95 11.52
N VAL A 427 -13.49 -10.09 11.70
CA VAL A 427 -13.63 -8.84 10.95
C VAL A 427 -13.49 -7.65 11.88
N TYR A 428 -12.71 -6.69 11.44
CA TYR A 428 -12.52 -5.39 12.09
C TYR A 428 -12.98 -4.28 11.17
N ALA A 429 -13.53 -3.20 11.74
CA ALA A 429 -14.04 -2.04 11.02
C ALA A 429 -13.66 -0.74 11.74
N TRP A 430 -13.44 0.36 11.00
CA TRP A 430 -13.16 1.68 11.56
C TRP A 430 -13.48 2.80 10.57
N GLY A 431 -13.54 4.05 11.08
CA GLY A 431 -13.93 5.22 10.32
C GLY A 431 -15.38 5.62 10.58
N PHE A 432 -16.05 6.12 9.56
CA PHE A 432 -17.43 6.64 9.60
C PHE A 432 -18.48 5.57 9.90
N ASN A 433 -19.44 5.89 10.79
CA ASN A 433 -20.45 4.93 11.27
C ASN A 433 -21.89 5.47 11.39
N ALA A 434 -22.21 6.61 10.83
CA ALA A 434 -23.55 7.20 11.02
C ALA A 434 -24.72 6.31 10.57
N TYR A 435 -24.47 5.33 9.71
CA TYR A 435 -25.45 4.34 9.22
C TYR A 435 -25.25 2.94 9.78
N GLY A 436 -24.34 2.75 10.75
CA GLY A 436 -24.02 1.46 11.33
C GLY A 436 -23.14 0.56 10.45
N GLN A 437 -22.42 1.14 9.48
CA GLN A 437 -21.57 0.39 8.53
C GLN A 437 -20.33 -0.25 9.17
N LEU A 438 -20.00 0.05 10.41
CA LEU A 438 -18.97 -0.66 11.17
C LEU A 438 -19.48 -1.98 11.78
N GLY A 439 -20.82 -2.18 11.90
CA GLY A 439 -21.40 -3.43 12.34
C GLY A 439 -21.20 -3.74 13.84
N ASP A 440 -20.90 -2.75 14.65
CA ASP A 440 -20.63 -2.83 16.10
C ASP A 440 -21.88 -2.57 16.98
N ASN A 441 -23.07 -2.52 16.36
CA ASN A 441 -24.34 -2.17 16.98
C ASN A 441 -24.42 -0.71 17.47
N THR A 442 -23.60 0.17 16.91
CA THR A 442 -23.61 1.62 17.22
C THR A 442 -23.76 2.46 15.94
N LYS A 443 -23.79 3.79 16.10
CA LYS A 443 -23.69 4.80 15.04
C LYS A 443 -22.56 5.79 15.36
N ILE A 444 -21.55 5.34 16.08
CA ILE A 444 -20.43 6.17 16.53
C ILE A 444 -19.25 5.88 15.62
N ASP A 445 -18.63 6.93 15.09
CA ASP A 445 -17.39 6.83 14.32
C ASP A 445 -16.26 6.30 15.21
N HIS A 446 -15.41 5.44 14.67
CA HIS A 446 -14.29 4.89 15.41
C HIS A 446 -12.95 5.29 14.78
N VAL A 447 -12.09 5.93 15.58
CA VAL A 447 -10.73 6.35 15.17
C VAL A 447 -9.71 5.22 15.25
N THR A 448 -10.10 4.06 15.77
CA THR A 448 -9.31 2.82 15.83
C THR A 448 -10.21 1.64 15.45
N PRO A 449 -9.66 0.54 14.93
CA PRO A 449 -10.44 -0.64 14.59
C PRO A 449 -11.25 -1.20 15.73
N VAL A 450 -12.50 -1.55 15.46
CA VAL A 450 -13.41 -2.29 16.37
C VAL A 450 -13.82 -3.59 15.72
N GLN A 451 -14.03 -4.63 16.50
CA GLN A 451 -14.48 -5.92 16.00
C GLN A 451 -15.95 -5.85 15.58
N VAL A 452 -16.27 -6.37 14.39
CA VAL A 452 -17.65 -6.51 13.94
C VAL A 452 -18.37 -7.57 14.77
N ALA A 453 -19.57 -7.23 15.25
CA ALA A 453 -20.32 -8.10 16.16
C ALA A 453 -20.78 -9.39 15.45
N GLU A 454 -20.76 -10.51 16.19
CA GLU A 454 -21.38 -11.80 15.84
C GLU A 454 -20.98 -12.38 14.46
N LEU A 455 -19.82 -11.96 13.90
CA LEU A 455 -19.34 -12.41 12.59
C LEU A 455 -18.00 -13.15 12.74
N SER A 456 -17.92 -14.35 12.18
CA SER A 456 -16.72 -15.20 12.24
C SER A 456 -16.60 -16.09 10.99
N SER A 457 -15.42 -16.67 10.79
CA SER A 457 -15.12 -17.53 9.63
C SER A 457 -15.31 -16.81 8.29
N VAL A 458 -15.01 -15.51 8.25
CA VAL A 458 -15.08 -14.68 7.06
C VAL A 458 -13.86 -14.94 6.18
N THR A 459 -14.08 -15.03 4.88
CA THR A 459 -13.02 -15.23 3.88
C THR A 459 -12.79 -14.02 2.99
N SER A 460 -13.80 -13.13 2.88
CA SER A 460 -13.73 -11.94 2.04
C SER A 460 -14.68 -10.87 2.56
N VAL A 461 -14.28 -9.60 2.44
CA VAL A 461 -15.12 -8.43 2.77
C VAL A 461 -15.11 -7.44 1.63
N SER A 462 -16.16 -6.62 1.57
CA SER A 462 -16.23 -5.48 0.67
C SER A 462 -16.96 -4.33 1.35
N ALA A 463 -16.29 -3.17 1.42
CA ALA A 463 -16.85 -1.94 1.95
C ALA A 463 -17.39 -1.08 0.79
N GLY A 464 -18.65 -0.71 0.84
CA GLY A 464 -19.30 0.16 -0.11
C GLY A 464 -19.29 1.64 0.31
N PHE A 465 -20.26 2.42 -0.18
CA PHE A 465 -20.35 3.83 0.21
C PHE A 465 -20.78 3.97 1.69
N TYR A 466 -21.88 3.33 2.08
CA TYR A 466 -22.44 3.36 3.43
C TYR A 466 -22.91 1.99 3.92
N HIS A 467 -22.49 0.90 3.28
CA HIS A 467 -22.77 -0.46 3.71
C HIS A 467 -21.52 -1.33 3.60
N SER A 468 -21.55 -2.44 4.27
CA SER A 468 -20.47 -3.41 4.34
C SER A 468 -20.99 -4.80 4.03
N MET A 469 -20.14 -5.63 3.42
CA MET A 469 -20.46 -7.01 3.05
C MET A 469 -19.33 -7.94 3.46
N ALA A 470 -19.70 -9.18 3.77
CA ALA A 470 -18.76 -10.27 4.07
C ALA A 470 -19.24 -11.59 3.46
N VAL A 471 -18.29 -12.41 3.02
CA VAL A 471 -18.52 -13.80 2.63
C VAL A 471 -17.91 -14.70 3.71
N LYS A 472 -18.70 -15.64 4.21
CA LYS A 472 -18.22 -16.66 5.15
C LYS A 472 -17.71 -17.90 4.39
N LYS A 473 -16.91 -18.71 5.06
CA LYS A 473 -16.33 -19.94 4.53
C LYS A 473 -17.38 -20.93 3.99
N ASP A 474 -18.62 -20.87 4.48
CA ASP A 474 -19.75 -21.69 4.01
C ASP A 474 -20.39 -21.12 2.71
N GLY A 475 -19.90 -20.00 2.19
CA GLY A 475 -20.41 -19.34 1.00
C GLY A 475 -21.66 -18.51 1.23
N THR A 476 -22.06 -18.24 2.48
CA THR A 476 -23.15 -17.31 2.81
C THR A 476 -22.64 -15.86 2.80
N VAL A 477 -23.53 -14.91 2.44
CA VAL A 477 -23.24 -13.47 2.39
C VAL A 477 -23.92 -12.78 3.56
N TRP A 478 -23.18 -11.91 4.23
CA TRP A 478 -23.65 -11.08 5.33
C TRP A 478 -23.39 -9.62 4.99
N SER A 479 -24.35 -8.74 5.33
CA SER A 479 -24.27 -7.31 5.02
C SER A 479 -24.83 -6.46 6.16
N TRP A 480 -24.39 -5.21 6.27
CA TRP A 480 -24.80 -4.28 7.31
C TRP A 480 -24.53 -2.83 6.90
N GLY A 481 -25.10 -1.89 7.65
CA GLY A 481 -25.07 -0.47 7.33
C GLY A 481 -26.42 0.02 6.82
N THR A 482 -26.43 1.02 5.93
CA THR A 482 -27.67 1.48 5.29
C THR A 482 -28.31 0.41 4.42
N ASN A 483 -29.65 0.36 4.40
CA ASN A 483 -30.43 -0.53 3.53
C ASN A 483 -31.32 0.22 2.54
N VAL A 484 -30.95 1.45 2.20
CA VAL A 484 -31.64 2.21 1.16
C VAL A 484 -31.67 1.40 -0.13
N LYS A 485 -32.86 1.24 -0.73
CA LYS A 485 -33.07 0.46 -1.95
C LYS A 485 -32.83 -1.06 -1.79
N GLY A 486 -32.77 -1.56 -0.56
CA GLY A 486 -32.58 -2.99 -0.28
C GLY A 486 -31.16 -3.49 -0.56
N ILE A 487 -30.14 -2.64 -0.42
CA ILE A 487 -28.74 -2.97 -0.77
C ILE A 487 -28.12 -4.06 0.12
N LEU A 488 -28.75 -4.38 1.27
CA LEU A 488 -28.29 -5.47 2.15
C LEU A 488 -28.75 -6.87 1.67
N GLY A 489 -29.77 -6.94 0.82
CA GLY A 489 -30.22 -8.22 0.21
C GLY A 489 -31.02 -9.11 1.15
N ASP A 490 -31.50 -8.60 2.27
CA ASP A 490 -32.27 -9.33 3.30
C ASP A 490 -33.79 -9.34 3.06
N GLY A 491 -34.25 -8.81 1.91
CA GLY A 491 -35.66 -8.68 1.56
C GLY A 491 -36.34 -7.45 2.13
N THR A 492 -35.64 -6.62 2.91
CA THR A 492 -36.16 -5.40 3.53
C THR A 492 -35.51 -4.14 2.96
N THR A 493 -35.85 -2.97 3.53
CA THR A 493 -35.18 -1.69 3.29
C THR A 493 -34.82 -1.00 4.61
N GLU A 494 -34.78 -1.76 5.70
CA GLU A 494 -34.43 -1.27 7.04
C GLU A 494 -32.92 -1.35 7.25
N ASP A 495 -32.32 -0.28 7.82
CA ASP A 495 -30.88 -0.24 8.12
C ASP A 495 -30.54 -1.26 9.22
N HIS A 496 -29.40 -1.93 9.07
CA HIS A 496 -28.87 -2.87 10.07
C HIS A 496 -27.51 -2.41 10.60
N TYR A 497 -27.38 -2.32 11.93
CA TYR A 497 -26.15 -1.88 12.63
C TYR A 497 -25.27 -3.06 13.08
N THR A 498 -25.74 -4.28 12.82
CA THR A 498 -25.04 -5.55 12.96
C THR A 498 -25.24 -6.36 11.69
N PRO A 499 -24.34 -7.31 11.38
CA PRO A 499 -24.48 -8.14 10.18
C PRO A 499 -25.81 -8.90 10.10
N VAL A 500 -26.48 -8.81 8.95
CA VAL A 500 -27.68 -9.57 8.59
C VAL A 500 -27.37 -10.43 7.35
N GLN A 501 -27.93 -11.65 7.28
CA GLN A 501 -27.69 -12.53 6.16
C GLN A 501 -28.50 -12.09 4.92
N ALA A 502 -27.82 -11.93 3.78
CA ALA A 502 -28.47 -11.78 2.48
C ALA A 502 -29.16 -13.10 2.10
N LEU A 503 -30.44 -13.00 1.69
CA LEU A 503 -31.28 -14.17 1.45
C LEU A 503 -31.03 -14.79 0.06
N ASP A 504 -31.33 -16.08 -0.08
CA ASP A 504 -31.28 -16.86 -1.34
C ASP A 504 -29.90 -16.90 -2.02
N LEU A 505 -28.83 -16.56 -1.28
CA LEU A 505 -27.45 -16.61 -1.74
C LEU A 505 -26.67 -17.73 -1.02
N GLY A 506 -26.02 -18.56 -1.81
CA GLY A 506 -25.11 -19.62 -1.34
C GLY A 506 -24.04 -19.90 -2.37
N SER A 507 -22.96 -20.57 -1.95
CA SER A 507 -21.79 -20.86 -2.79
C SER A 507 -21.12 -19.59 -3.36
N VAL A 508 -21.22 -18.46 -2.65
CA VAL A 508 -20.56 -17.20 -3.02
C VAL A 508 -19.09 -17.28 -2.68
N ILE A 509 -18.25 -16.83 -3.60
CA ILE A 509 -16.79 -16.80 -3.46
C ILE A 509 -16.24 -15.37 -3.34
N SER A 510 -16.99 -14.38 -3.83
CA SER A 510 -16.58 -12.97 -3.78
C SER A 510 -17.80 -12.05 -3.78
N VAL A 511 -17.69 -10.91 -3.13
CA VAL A 511 -18.68 -9.83 -3.13
C VAL A 511 -18.02 -8.52 -3.51
N SER A 512 -18.82 -7.60 -4.08
CA SER A 512 -18.38 -6.24 -4.37
C SER A 512 -19.52 -5.28 -4.07
N ALA A 513 -19.24 -4.31 -3.20
CA ALA A 513 -20.18 -3.31 -2.73
C ALA A 513 -19.99 -1.99 -3.50
N GLY A 514 -21.00 -1.53 -4.20
CA GLY A 514 -21.03 -0.23 -4.86
C GLY A 514 -21.56 0.89 -3.94
N ALA A 515 -22.04 1.99 -4.53
CA ALA A 515 -22.64 3.04 -3.71
C ALA A 515 -24.03 2.66 -3.21
N LEU A 516 -24.90 2.20 -4.10
CA LEU A 516 -26.30 1.87 -3.81
C LEU A 516 -26.71 0.49 -4.40
N HIS A 517 -25.76 -0.35 -4.71
CA HIS A 517 -26.02 -1.71 -5.19
C HIS A 517 -24.93 -2.65 -4.70
N SER A 518 -25.21 -3.91 -4.74
CA SER A 518 -24.33 -4.99 -4.29
C SER A 518 -24.24 -6.09 -5.33
N MET A 519 -23.07 -6.72 -5.42
CA MET A 519 -22.77 -7.81 -6.34
C MET A 519 -22.19 -9.01 -5.59
N ALA A 520 -22.53 -10.21 -6.05
CA ALA A 520 -21.95 -11.47 -5.59
C ALA A 520 -21.57 -12.35 -6.78
N LEU A 521 -20.38 -12.95 -6.71
CA LEU A 521 -19.90 -13.95 -7.63
C LEU A 521 -19.99 -15.32 -6.97
N LYS A 522 -20.68 -16.26 -7.60
CA LYS A 522 -20.76 -17.64 -7.15
C LYS A 522 -19.66 -18.51 -7.75
N SER A 523 -19.36 -19.63 -7.12
CA SER A 523 -18.35 -20.60 -7.56
C SER A 523 -18.61 -21.21 -8.96
N ASP A 524 -19.85 -21.17 -9.43
CA ASP A 524 -20.25 -21.57 -10.77
C ASP A 524 -20.01 -20.49 -11.85
N GLY A 525 -19.48 -19.30 -11.45
CA GLY A 525 -19.22 -18.17 -12.33
C GLY A 525 -20.44 -17.29 -12.63
N ASN A 526 -21.57 -17.51 -11.96
CA ASN A 526 -22.74 -16.66 -12.09
C ASN A 526 -22.65 -15.43 -11.19
N VAL A 527 -23.06 -14.27 -11.72
CA VAL A 527 -23.11 -12.99 -11.00
C VAL A 527 -24.53 -12.72 -10.53
N TRP A 528 -24.69 -12.28 -9.30
CA TRP A 528 -25.95 -11.91 -8.67
C TRP A 528 -25.89 -10.47 -8.20
N LEU A 529 -26.98 -9.69 -8.40
CA LEU A 529 -27.05 -8.27 -8.10
C LEU A 529 -28.35 -7.91 -7.37
N TRP A 530 -28.27 -6.88 -6.52
CA TRP A 530 -29.39 -6.30 -5.81
C TRP A 530 -29.10 -4.85 -5.39
N GLY A 531 -30.13 -4.13 -4.91
CA GLY A 531 -30.05 -2.71 -4.58
C GLY A 531 -30.71 -1.83 -5.63
N ALA A 532 -30.24 -0.59 -5.77
CA ALA A 532 -30.74 0.40 -6.75
C ALA A 532 -30.43 0.03 -8.20
N ASN A 533 -31.31 0.44 -9.13
CA ASN A 533 -31.16 0.21 -10.57
C ASN A 533 -31.56 1.41 -11.44
N ASN A 534 -31.57 2.61 -10.89
CA ASN A 534 -32.02 3.80 -11.62
C ASN A 534 -31.19 4.09 -12.87
N GLU A 535 -29.92 3.68 -12.88
CA GLU A 535 -28.96 3.90 -13.96
C GLU A 535 -28.64 2.62 -14.75
N GLY A 536 -29.36 1.51 -14.46
CA GLY A 536 -29.11 0.22 -15.09
C GLY A 536 -27.99 -0.62 -14.42
N GLN A 537 -27.56 -0.25 -13.21
CA GLN A 537 -26.44 -0.90 -12.51
C GLN A 537 -26.70 -2.36 -12.10
N LEU A 538 -27.95 -2.83 -12.13
CA LEU A 538 -28.28 -4.25 -11.92
C LEU A 538 -28.29 -5.08 -13.22
N GLY A 539 -28.08 -4.46 -14.37
CA GLY A 539 -28.04 -5.13 -15.66
C GLY A 539 -29.37 -5.77 -16.10
N GLY A 540 -29.87 -5.42 -17.28
CA GLY A 540 -31.01 -6.12 -17.94
C GLY A 540 -32.37 -6.08 -17.24
N SER A 541 -32.57 -5.24 -16.22
CA SER A 541 -33.82 -5.16 -15.46
C SER A 541 -34.56 -3.84 -15.72
N ALA A 542 -35.89 -3.92 -15.85
CA ALA A 542 -36.77 -2.75 -15.90
C ALA A 542 -37.17 -2.21 -14.50
N GLU A 543 -36.85 -2.95 -13.43
CA GLU A 543 -37.15 -2.54 -12.04
C GLU A 543 -36.14 -1.50 -11.56
N SER A 544 -36.61 -0.50 -10.79
CA SER A 544 -35.75 0.58 -10.26
C SER A 544 -34.94 0.15 -9.03
N GLU A 545 -35.28 -0.97 -8.39
CA GLU A 545 -34.60 -1.48 -7.18
C GLU A 545 -34.98 -2.95 -6.91
N ARG A 546 -34.11 -3.67 -6.16
CA ARG A 546 -34.37 -5.03 -5.68
C ARG A 546 -33.78 -5.22 -4.30
N SER A 547 -34.60 -5.67 -3.35
CA SER A 547 -34.15 -6.02 -1.99
C SER A 547 -33.69 -7.48 -1.85
N LEU A 548 -33.83 -8.28 -2.91
CA LEU A 548 -33.32 -9.65 -2.99
C LEU A 548 -32.39 -9.79 -4.19
N ALA A 549 -31.36 -10.62 -4.03
CA ALA A 549 -30.41 -10.89 -5.09
C ALA A 549 -31.07 -11.57 -6.30
N SER A 550 -30.71 -11.15 -7.50
CA SER A 550 -31.12 -11.80 -8.73
C SER A 550 -29.95 -12.01 -9.68
N LYS A 551 -30.01 -13.10 -10.43
CA LYS A 551 -28.97 -13.47 -11.37
C LYS A 551 -28.91 -12.50 -12.55
N LEU A 552 -27.69 -12.00 -12.85
CA LEU A 552 -27.41 -11.27 -14.09
C LEU A 552 -27.18 -12.30 -15.22
N ASN A 553 -27.83 -12.08 -16.36
CA ASN A 553 -27.66 -12.94 -17.51
C ASN A 553 -26.45 -12.50 -18.34
N ILE A 554 -25.29 -13.08 -18.06
CA ILE A 554 -24.05 -12.95 -18.83
C ILE A 554 -23.78 -14.28 -19.52
N GLY A 555 -23.53 -14.25 -20.83
CA GLY A 555 -23.38 -15.46 -21.65
C GLY A 555 -22.07 -16.25 -21.41
N SER A 556 -21.17 -15.80 -20.54
CA SER A 556 -19.88 -16.41 -20.22
C SER A 556 -19.72 -16.62 -18.71
N ARG A 557 -18.80 -17.52 -18.33
CA ARG A 557 -18.38 -17.74 -16.95
C ARG A 557 -17.58 -16.51 -16.47
N ILE A 558 -17.95 -15.94 -15.32
CA ILE A 558 -17.28 -14.80 -14.72
C ILE A 558 -16.30 -15.27 -13.65
N VAL A 559 -15.11 -14.62 -13.61
CA VAL A 559 -14.04 -14.92 -12.67
C VAL A 559 -13.74 -13.75 -11.72
N ALA A 560 -14.14 -12.53 -12.08
CA ALA A 560 -13.99 -11.37 -11.21
C ALA A 560 -15.13 -10.38 -11.41
N ILE A 561 -15.48 -9.64 -10.34
CA ILE A 561 -16.53 -8.61 -10.33
C ILE A 561 -16.00 -7.35 -9.66
N SER A 562 -16.52 -6.19 -10.09
CA SER A 562 -16.22 -4.90 -9.46
C SER A 562 -17.45 -3.99 -9.55
N ALA A 563 -17.96 -3.56 -8.40
CA ALA A 563 -19.05 -2.60 -8.31
C ALA A 563 -18.47 -1.18 -8.23
N GLY A 564 -18.89 -0.33 -9.14
CA GLY A 564 -18.59 1.10 -9.12
C GLY A 564 -19.65 1.91 -8.37
N TYR A 565 -19.62 3.26 -8.50
CA TYR A 565 -20.59 4.14 -7.85
C TYR A 565 -22.03 3.79 -8.25
N MET A 566 -22.36 3.78 -9.53
CA MET A 566 -23.65 3.36 -10.12
C MET A 566 -23.42 2.52 -11.38
N SER A 567 -22.35 1.78 -11.43
CA SER A 567 -21.94 0.94 -12.56
C SER A 567 -21.41 -0.38 -12.08
N GLY A 568 -21.43 -1.39 -12.94
CA GLY A 568 -20.89 -2.71 -12.66
C GLY A 568 -19.86 -3.12 -13.70
N GLY A 569 -18.89 -3.91 -13.27
CA GLY A 569 -17.88 -4.52 -14.10
C GLY A 569 -17.69 -5.98 -13.78
N ALA A 570 -17.35 -6.76 -14.80
CA ALA A 570 -17.03 -8.17 -14.66
C ALA A 570 -15.91 -8.57 -15.64
N VAL A 571 -15.18 -9.62 -15.29
CA VAL A 571 -14.18 -10.22 -16.15
C VAL A 571 -14.59 -11.68 -16.41
N SER A 572 -14.67 -12.08 -17.67
CA SER A 572 -14.95 -13.46 -18.04
C SER A 572 -13.71 -14.35 -17.93
N GLU A 573 -13.90 -15.66 -17.90
CA GLU A 573 -12.83 -16.67 -17.89
C GLU A 573 -11.90 -16.55 -19.11
N GLU A 574 -12.44 -16.03 -20.25
CA GLU A 574 -11.68 -15.77 -21.47
C GLU A 574 -10.93 -14.42 -21.44
N GLY A 575 -11.02 -13.68 -20.33
CA GLY A 575 -10.36 -12.37 -20.15
C GLY A 575 -11.13 -11.18 -20.76
N THR A 576 -12.40 -11.37 -21.17
CA THR A 576 -13.23 -10.26 -21.68
C THR A 576 -13.67 -9.36 -20.52
N LEU A 577 -13.43 -8.05 -20.67
CA LEU A 577 -13.91 -7.01 -19.77
C LEU A 577 -15.34 -6.65 -20.14
N LEU A 578 -16.23 -6.64 -19.17
CA LEU A 578 -17.66 -6.30 -19.33
C LEU A 578 -18.01 -5.15 -18.39
N THR A 579 -18.71 -4.13 -18.87
CA THR A 579 -19.18 -3.00 -18.05
C THR A 579 -20.64 -2.66 -18.37
N TRP A 580 -21.36 -2.10 -17.38
CA TRP A 580 -22.76 -1.66 -17.51
C TRP A 580 -23.10 -0.61 -16.44
N GLY A 581 -24.28 0.03 -16.57
CA GLY A 581 -24.80 1.02 -15.65
C GLY A 581 -24.55 2.45 -16.12
N TYR A 582 -24.30 3.35 -15.17
CA TYR A 582 -24.05 4.77 -15.40
C TYR A 582 -22.77 5.02 -16.20
N ASN A 583 -22.86 5.93 -17.20
CA ASN A 583 -21.75 6.27 -18.10
C ASN A 583 -21.57 7.78 -18.35
N GLY A 584 -22.22 8.64 -17.58
CA GLY A 584 -22.18 10.10 -17.81
C GLY A 584 -20.79 10.74 -17.79
N LEU A 585 -19.77 10.04 -17.23
CA LEU A 585 -18.37 10.46 -17.21
C LEU A 585 -17.45 9.46 -17.93
N ALA A 586 -18.02 8.66 -18.84
CA ALA A 586 -17.30 7.68 -19.67
C ALA A 586 -16.64 6.52 -18.89
N GLN A 587 -17.09 6.23 -17.67
CA GLN A 587 -16.50 5.20 -16.80
C GLN A 587 -16.72 3.76 -17.29
N LEU A 588 -17.58 3.55 -18.29
CA LEU A 588 -17.74 2.24 -18.92
C LEU A 588 -16.68 1.93 -19.98
N GLY A 589 -16.08 2.97 -20.61
CA GLY A 589 -15.01 2.75 -21.60
C GLY A 589 -15.47 2.25 -22.97
N ASP A 590 -16.76 2.33 -23.27
CA ASP A 590 -17.40 1.80 -24.48
C ASP A 590 -17.35 2.77 -25.69
N GLY A 591 -16.67 3.91 -25.54
CA GLY A 591 -16.58 4.98 -26.54
C GLY A 591 -17.73 5.99 -26.49
N THR A 592 -18.67 5.86 -25.53
CA THR A 592 -19.85 6.72 -25.36
C THR A 592 -19.87 7.44 -24.02
N TYR A 593 -20.92 8.25 -23.79
CA TYR A 593 -21.28 8.88 -22.52
C TYR A 593 -22.72 8.51 -22.11
N THR A 594 -23.27 7.45 -22.69
CA THR A 594 -24.64 6.98 -22.45
C THR A 594 -24.65 5.80 -21.52
N ASN A 595 -25.60 5.78 -20.58
CA ASN A 595 -25.79 4.63 -19.69
C ASN A 595 -26.12 3.36 -20.50
N VAL A 596 -25.58 2.24 -20.07
CA VAL A 596 -25.76 0.93 -20.70
C VAL A 596 -26.39 -0.04 -19.72
N ILE A 597 -27.56 -0.56 -20.06
CA ILE A 597 -28.30 -1.48 -19.18
C ILE A 597 -27.76 -2.90 -19.25
N GLU A 598 -27.42 -3.37 -20.44
CA GLU A 598 -26.88 -4.72 -20.66
C GLU A 598 -25.35 -4.71 -20.61
N PRO A 599 -24.67 -5.71 -20.05
CA PRO A 599 -23.21 -5.79 -20.08
C PRO A 599 -22.64 -5.66 -21.48
N VAL A 600 -21.72 -4.71 -21.69
CA VAL A 600 -21.01 -4.45 -22.95
C VAL A 600 -19.53 -4.82 -22.82
N ALA A 601 -18.99 -5.48 -23.86
CA ALA A 601 -17.58 -5.84 -23.92
C ALA A 601 -16.70 -4.65 -24.24
N ILE A 602 -15.61 -4.48 -23.49
CA ILE A 602 -14.65 -3.39 -23.65
C ILE A 602 -13.39 -3.91 -24.35
N SER A 603 -12.98 -3.22 -25.41
CA SER A 603 -11.78 -3.53 -26.18
C SER A 603 -10.62 -2.65 -25.77
N LEU A 604 -9.49 -3.26 -25.45
CA LEU A 604 -8.21 -2.58 -25.18
C LEU A 604 -7.42 -2.48 -26.50
N VAL A 605 -7.55 -1.36 -27.19
CA VAL A 605 -6.82 -1.09 -28.45
C VAL A 605 -6.03 0.20 -28.28
N GLU A 606 -4.73 0.15 -28.52
CA GLU A 606 -3.92 1.37 -28.61
C GLU A 606 -4.39 2.18 -29.83
N GLU A 607 -5.03 3.31 -29.56
CA GLU A 607 -5.27 4.30 -30.63
C GLU A 607 -3.95 5.07 -30.82
N SER A 608 -3.42 5.05 -32.04
CA SER A 608 -2.31 5.93 -32.43
C SER A 608 -2.81 7.37 -32.46
N TYR A 609 -2.51 8.15 -31.43
CA TYR A 609 -2.73 9.60 -31.39
C TYR A 609 -1.57 10.37 -31.97
#